data_f2ab1d832342dd795d5640629881e962
#
_entry.id   f2ab1d832342dd795d5640629881e962
#
_cell.length_a   1.000
_cell.length_b   1.000
_cell.length_c   1.000
_cell.angle_alpha   90.00
_cell.angle_beta   90.00
_cell.angle_gamma   90.00
#
_symmetry.space_group_name_H-M   'P 1'
#
loop_
_entity.id
_entity.type
_entity.pdbx_description
1 polymer ?
#
loop_
_entity_poly.entity_id
_entity_poly.type
_entity_poly.pdbx_seq_one_letter_code
_entity_poly.pdbx_strand_id
1 'polypeptide(L)'
;MSDYSEFHDELRSVAGDLLAKDRAVDWPVLVDAGWVGLEVPEEFGGAGASFAETAVVCEEIGRAASANSYLGSAVLAVGALNTLQPSEARDQLLIDVASGAARIAVAIESDFVPDAEGADRILVVTDDGVAVSAPTVTAQPVLDETRRLATVTAADTAEVLRFDADPAGALRRMRDRAAVAVACDSLGLSEAMLDATVGYAKVREQFGRPIGSFQAVKHACADMLVAISVSRQLVGAAVQAIVDDQPDADVAAAMAKSYACASAVDIAGKAMQLHGGIGYTWESGIHVYLKRAALNRSLFGSPAAHRKHLAQRYL
;
A
#
# COMPACT_ATOMS: atom_id res chain seq x y z
N MET A 1 -14.15 -10.00 21.10
CA MET A 1 -12.98 -9.59 20.32
C MET A 1 -11.88 -10.59 20.61
N SER A 2 -11.59 -11.49 19.68
CA SER A 2 -10.37 -12.31 19.76
C SER A 2 -9.17 -11.37 19.60
N ASP A 3 -8.23 -11.49 20.51
CA ASP A 3 -6.98 -10.72 20.44
C ASP A 3 -6.11 -11.32 19.33
N TYR A 4 -6.17 -10.75 18.13
CA TYR A 4 -5.33 -11.13 16.98
C TYR A 4 -3.94 -10.50 17.04
N SER A 5 -3.57 -9.83 18.13
CA SER A 5 -2.29 -9.12 18.23
C SER A 5 -1.09 -10.06 18.05
N GLU A 6 -1.15 -11.25 18.66
CA GLU A 6 -0.09 -12.26 18.54
C GLU A 6 0.05 -12.77 17.11
N PHE A 7 -1.06 -12.99 16.41
CA PHE A 7 -1.06 -13.40 14.99
C PHE A 7 -0.50 -12.30 14.09
N HIS A 8 -0.87 -11.03 14.33
CA HIS A 8 -0.32 -9.91 13.55
C HIS A 8 1.19 -9.72 13.80
N ASP A 9 1.68 -9.97 15.01
CA ASP A 9 3.10 -9.91 15.33
C ASP A 9 3.88 -11.04 14.64
N GLU A 10 3.32 -12.25 14.59
CA GLU A 10 3.88 -13.37 13.85
C GLU A 10 3.89 -13.09 12.35
N LEU A 11 2.78 -12.62 11.76
CA LEU A 11 2.69 -12.24 10.36
C LEU A 11 3.71 -11.16 10.01
N ARG A 12 3.87 -10.15 10.87
CA ARG A 12 4.86 -9.08 10.70
C ARG A 12 6.29 -9.62 10.70
N SER A 13 6.61 -10.55 11.62
CA SER A 13 7.92 -11.18 11.70
C SER A 13 8.23 -11.99 10.44
N VAL A 14 7.30 -12.85 10.00
CA VAL A 14 7.45 -13.68 8.80
C VAL A 14 7.59 -12.81 7.56
N ALA A 15 6.76 -11.77 7.42
CA ALA A 15 6.83 -10.84 6.31
C ALA A 15 8.17 -10.08 6.28
N GLY A 16 8.62 -9.58 7.43
CA GLY A 16 9.91 -8.89 7.54
C GLY A 16 11.07 -9.80 7.14
N ASP A 17 11.11 -11.05 7.61
CA ASP A 17 12.17 -12.01 7.29
C ASP A 17 12.19 -12.38 5.80
N LEU A 18 11.02 -12.50 5.17
CA LEU A 18 10.91 -12.79 3.74
C LEU A 18 11.41 -11.61 2.90
N LEU A 19 10.94 -10.40 3.22
CA LEU A 19 11.25 -9.18 2.47
C LEU A 19 12.68 -8.67 2.69
N ALA A 20 13.35 -9.10 3.77
CA ALA A 20 14.74 -8.76 4.04
C ALA A 20 15.73 -9.47 3.11
N LYS A 21 15.33 -10.56 2.44
CA LYS A 21 16.21 -11.38 1.59
C LYS A 21 16.49 -10.73 0.24
N ASP A 22 15.46 -10.14 -0.37
CA ASP A 22 15.57 -9.41 -1.63
C ASP A 22 14.54 -8.29 -1.67
N ARG A 23 14.90 -7.17 -2.27
CA ARG A 23 13.96 -6.07 -2.49
C ARG A 23 12.94 -6.40 -3.57
N ALA A 24 13.32 -7.14 -4.61
CA ALA A 24 12.42 -7.63 -5.64
C ALA A 24 11.86 -8.99 -5.22
N VAL A 25 10.53 -9.06 -5.04
CA VAL A 25 9.85 -10.29 -4.65
C VAL A 25 8.89 -10.70 -5.75
N ASP A 26 9.17 -11.82 -6.37
CA ASP A 26 8.39 -12.36 -7.48
C ASP A 26 7.05 -12.94 -7.03
N TRP A 27 6.10 -12.98 -7.96
CA TRP A 27 4.75 -13.47 -7.71
C TRP A 27 4.67 -14.85 -7.04
N PRO A 28 5.42 -15.89 -7.46
CA PRO A 28 5.38 -17.19 -6.79
C PRO A 28 5.72 -17.14 -5.30
N VAL A 29 6.64 -16.25 -4.91
CA VAL A 29 7.03 -16.11 -3.49
C VAL A 29 5.89 -15.53 -2.66
N LEU A 30 5.11 -14.59 -3.20
CA LEU A 30 3.92 -14.04 -2.54
C LEU A 30 2.81 -15.09 -2.43
N VAL A 31 2.67 -15.96 -3.45
CA VAL A 31 1.74 -17.08 -3.47
C VAL A 31 2.12 -18.12 -2.41
N ASP A 32 3.37 -18.56 -2.41
CA ASP A 32 3.89 -19.57 -1.46
C ASP A 32 3.79 -19.08 0.00
N ALA A 33 3.90 -17.76 0.22
CA ALA A 33 3.68 -17.13 1.52
C ALA A 33 2.18 -17.04 1.92
N GLY A 34 1.26 -17.37 1.02
CA GLY A 34 -0.19 -17.28 1.24
C GLY A 34 -0.75 -15.86 1.26
N TRP A 35 0.06 -14.85 0.93
CA TRP A 35 -0.35 -13.45 1.08
C TRP A 35 -1.40 -13.01 0.06
N VAL A 36 -1.37 -13.60 -1.13
CA VAL A 36 -2.27 -13.22 -2.23
C VAL A 36 -3.71 -13.65 -1.98
N GLY A 37 -3.93 -14.68 -1.16
CA GLY A 37 -5.23 -15.23 -0.81
C GLY A 37 -5.72 -14.84 0.59
N LEU A 38 -5.07 -13.91 1.30
CA LEU A 38 -5.44 -13.57 2.70
C LEU A 38 -6.94 -13.24 2.83
N GLU A 39 -7.47 -12.36 2.01
CA GLU A 39 -8.87 -11.93 2.08
C GLU A 39 -9.80 -12.67 1.11
N VAL A 40 -9.29 -13.65 0.39
CA VAL A 40 -10.15 -14.54 -0.41
C VAL A 40 -10.87 -15.49 0.54
N PRO A 41 -12.21 -15.66 0.41
CA PRO A 41 -12.98 -16.60 1.24
C PRO A 41 -12.40 -18.02 1.18
N GLU A 42 -12.51 -18.77 2.28
CA GLU A 42 -12.01 -20.15 2.41
C GLU A 42 -12.57 -21.09 1.34
N GLU A 43 -13.84 -20.90 0.96
CA GLU A 43 -14.52 -21.69 -0.08
C GLU A 43 -13.87 -21.54 -1.47
N PHE A 44 -13.11 -20.46 -1.70
CA PHE A 44 -12.35 -20.20 -2.92
C PHE A 44 -10.84 -20.43 -2.74
N GLY A 45 -10.44 -21.09 -1.66
CA GLY A 45 -9.05 -21.45 -1.40
C GLY A 45 -8.19 -20.37 -0.74
N GLY A 46 -8.80 -19.31 -0.23
CA GLY A 46 -8.13 -18.27 0.55
C GLY A 46 -8.12 -18.53 2.05
N ALA A 47 -7.63 -17.58 2.82
CA ALA A 47 -7.57 -17.65 4.28
C ALA A 47 -8.81 -17.06 4.98
N GLY A 48 -9.69 -16.38 4.27
CA GLY A 48 -10.86 -15.71 4.84
C GLY A 48 -10.51 -14.64 5.90
N ALA A 49 -9.28 -14.11 5.84
CA ALA A 49 -8.82 -13.06 6.74
C ALA A 49 -9.46 -11.71 6.40
N SER A 50 -9.16 -10.70 7.20
CA SER A 50 -9.67 -9.35 7.01
C SER A 50 -8.65 -8.42 6.32
N PHE A 51 -9.05 -7.18 6.07
CA PHE A 51 -8.12 -6.15 5.60
C PHE A 51 -7.01 -5.83 6.63
N ALA A 52 -7.18 -6.18 7.91
CA ALA A 52 -6.16 -5.94 8.93
C ALA A 52 -4.87 -6.72 8.63
N GLU A 53 -4.98 -7.97 8.21
CA GLU A 53 -3.84 -8.82 7.83
C GLU A 53 -3.15 -8.31 6.57
N THR A 54 -3.94 -7.92 5.58
CA THR A 54 -3.44 -7.27 4.34
C THR A 54 -2.69 -5.96 4.65
N ALA A 55 -3.19 -5.18 5.60
CA ALA A 55 -2.56 -3.94 6.04
C ALA A 55 -1.19 -4.18 6.70
N VAL A 56 -1.04 -5.24 7.50
CA VAL A 56 0.26 -5.66 8.08
C VAL A 56 1.27 -5.96 6.96
N VAL A 57 0.87 -6.73 5.94
CA VAL A 57 1.75 -7.03 4.81
C VAL A 57 2.11 -5.76 4.02
N CYS A 58 1.15 -4.84 3.82
CA CYS A 58 1.43 -3.55 3.17
C CYS A 58 2.45 -2.71 3.96
N GLU A 59 2.38 -2.71 5.29
CA GLU A 59 3.33 -2.00 6.16
C GLU A 59 4.74 -2.59 6.01
N GLU A 60 4.89 -3.91 6.02
CA GLU A 60 6.20 -4.57 5.86
C GLU A 60 6.77 -4.41 4.43
N ILE A 61 5.92 -4.45 3.40
CA ILE A 61 6.31 -4.13 2.02
C ILE A 61 6.86 -2.69 1.93
N GLY A 62 6.23 -1.75 2.62
CA GLY A 62 6.71 -0.37 2.73
C GLY A 62 8.02 -0.26 3.49
N ARG A 63 8.17 -0.97 4.61
CA ARG A 63 9.38 -1.03 5.43
C ARG A 63 10.59 -1.52 4.63
N ALA A 64 10.39 -2.53 3.77
CA ALA A 64 11.42 -3.06 2.89
C ALA A 64 11.61 -2.25 1.59
N ALA A 65 10.73 -1.32 1.28
CA ALA A 65 10.58 -0.71 -0.04
C ALA A 65 10.60 -1.77 -1.15
N SER A 66 9.84 -2.86 -0.95
CA SER A 66 9.88 -4.03 -1.81
C SER A 66 9.17 -3.80 -3.14
N ALA A 67 9.79 -4.27 -4.22
CA ALA A 67 9.23 -4.29 -5.57
C ALA A 67 8.48 -5.60 -5.79
N ASN A 68 7.16 -5.55 -5.88
CA ASN A 68 6.28 -6.69 -6.08
C ASN A 68 4.92 -6.25 -6.61
N SER A 69 4.04 -7.20 -6.96
CA SER A 69 2.68 -6.96 -7.46
C SER A 69 1.57 -7.12 -6.41
N TYR A 70 1.90 -7.05 -5.14
CA TYR A 70 0.95 -7.26 -4.04
C TYR A 70 -0.18 -6.21 -4.05
N LEU A 71 0.16 -4.93 -4.29
CA LEU A 71 -0.82 -3.85 -4.29
C LEU A 71 -1.91 -4.06 -5.35
N GLY A 72 -1.54 -4.33 -6.60
CA GLY A 72 -2.50 -4.52 -7.69
C GLY A 72 -3.35 -5.76 -7.51
N SER A 73 -2.73 -6.90 -7.18
CA SER A 73 -3.39 -8.21 -7.18
C SER A 73 -4.06 -8.55 -5.85
N ALA A 74 -3.33 -8.53 -4.74
CA ALA A 74 -3.88 -8.95 -3.45
C ALA A 74 -4.74 -7.85 -2.81
N VAL A 75 -4.31 -6.59 -2.88
CA VAL A 75 -5.03 -5.50 -2.22
C VAL A 75 -6.21 -5.02 -3.07
N LEU A 76 -5.94 -4.60 -4.31
CA LEU A 76 -6.97 -3.97 -5.14
C LEU A 76 -7.89 -4.98 -5.81
N ALA A 77 -7.33 -6.06 -6.41
CA ALA A 77 -8.16 -7.01 -7.14
C ALA A 77 -9.07 -7.82 -6.21
N VAL A 78 -8.54 -8.41 -5.13
CA VAL A 78 -9.36 -9.13 -4.16
C VAL A 78 -10.38 -8.19 -3.52
N GLY A 79 -9.97 -6.96 -3.16
CA GLY A 79 -10.89 -5.95 -2.63
C GLY A 79 -12.03 -5.62 -3.61
N ALA A 80 -11.75 -5.51 -4.91
CA ALA A 80 -12.77 -5.28 -5.93
C ALA A 80 -13.70 -6.48 -6.10
N LEU A 81 -13.15 -7.71 -6.22
CA LEU A 81 -13.92 -8.94 -6.37
C LEU A 81 -14.86 -9.18 -5.20
N ASN A 82 -14.45 -8.85 -3.98
CA ASN A 82 -15.27 -8.97 -2.77
C ASN A 82 -16.44 -7.96 -2.72
N THR A 83 -16.50 -6.96 -3.62
CA THR A 83 -17.65 -6.03 -3.73
C THR A 83 -18.69 -6.47 -4.77
N LEU A 84 -18.42 -7.54 -5.50
CA LEU A 84 -19.26 -7.99 -6.62
C LEU A 84 -20.29 -9.04 -6.21
N GLN A 85 -21.40 -9.08 -6.94
CA GLN A 85 -22.39 -10.14 -6.81
C GLN A 85 -21.77 -11.51 -7.07
N PRO A 86 -22.16 -12.55 -6.31
CA PRO A 86 -21.75 -13.92 -6.58
C PRO A 86 -22.04 -14.31 -8.04
N SER A 87 -21.04 -14.85 -8.71
CA SER A 87 -21.14 -15.38 -10.07
C SER A 87 -19.99 -16.33 -10.35
N GLU A 88 -20.17 -17.27 -11.26
CA GLU A 88 -19.14 -18.24 -11.65
C GLU A 88 -17.84 -17.52 -12.10
N ALA A 89 -17.97 -16.44 -12.87
CA ALA A 89 -16.80 -15.68 -13.36
C ALA A 89 -16.05 -14.96 -12.22
N ARG A 90 -16.78 -14.34 -11.25
CA ARG A 90 -16.17 -13.74 -10.06
C ARG A 90 -15.46 -14.79 -9.20
N ASP A 91 -16.15 -15.92 -8.96
CA ASP A 91 -15.64 -16.97 -8.07
C ASP A 91 -14.38 -17.62 -8.68
N GLN A 92 -14.35 -17.82 -10.00
CA GLN A 92 -13.15 -18.29 -10.70
C GLN A 92 -11.98 -17.31 -10.58
N LEU A 93 -12.23 -15.99 -10.69
CA LEU A 93 -11.17 -14.98 -10.50
C LEU A 93 -10.62 -14.99 -9.07
N LEU A 94 -11.45 -15.21 -8.04
CA LEU A 94 -11.00 -15.37 -6.66
C LEU A 94 -10.11 -16.61 -6.49
N ILE A 95 -10.52 -17.76 -7.08
CA ILE A 95 -9.72 -18.99 -7.09
C ILE A 95 -8.39 -18.78 -7.80
N ASP A 96 -8.38 -18.12 -8.95
CA ASP A 96 -7.20 -17.87 -9.75
C ASP A 96 -6.17 -17.00 -9.01
N VAL A 97 -6.64 -15.98 -8.27
CA VAL A 97 -5.75 -15.15 -7.43
C VAL A 97 -5.22 -15.95 -6.24
N ALA A 98 -6.11 -16.62 -5.49
CA ALA A 98 -5.72 -17.36 -4.28
C ALA A 98 -4.70 -18.47 -4.57
N SER A 99 -4.89 -19.18 -5.69
CA SER A 99 -3.96 -20.22 -6.15
C SER A 99 -2.69 -19.67 -6.83
N GLY A 100 -2.64 -18.37 -7.10
CA GLY A 100 -1.55 -17.76 -7.86
C GLY A 100 -1.58 -18.03 -9.37
N ALA A 101 -2.63 -18.67 -9.88
CA ALA A 101 -2.80 -18.99 -11.30
C ALA A 101 -2.90 -17.75 -12.18
N ALA A 102 -3.41 -16.63 -11.62
CA ALA A 102 -3.49 -15.37 -12.34
C ALA A 102 -3.10 -14.17 -11.45
N ARG A 103 -2.31 -13.25 -12.01
CA ARG A 103 -2.12 -11.91 -11.47
C ARG A 103 -3.20 -11.01 -12.07
N ILE A 104 -3.97 -10.39 -11.20
CA ILE A 104 -5.06 -9.52 -11.60
C ILE A 104 -4.72 -8.09 -11.19
N ALA A 105 -4.86 -7.12 -12.09
CA ALA A 105 -4.78 -5.70 -11.80
C ALA A 105 -6.15 -5.05 -11.88
N VAL A 106 -6.32 -3.92 -11.19
CA VAL A 106 -7.59 -3.17 -11.19
C VAL A 106 -7.35 -1.73 -11.58
N ALA A 107 -8.01 -1.29 -12.63
CA ALA A 107 -8.09 0.10 -13.03
C ALA A 107 -9.29 0.77 -12.34
N ILE A 108 -9.08 1.32 -11.13
CA ILE A 108 -10.06 2.20 -10.46
C ILE A 108 -10.15 3.52 -11.21
N GLU A 109 -9.01 4.01 -11.67
CA GLU A 109 -8.84 5.12 -12.61
C GLU A 109 -8.00 4.60 -13.77
N SER A 110 -8.17 5.15 -14.96
CA SER A 110 -7.48 4.66 -16.18
C SER A 110 -5.98 4.93 -16.19
N ASP A 111 -5.56 5.98 -15.49
CA ASP A 111 -4.16 6.39 -15.42
C ASP A 111 -3.50 5.88 -14.12
N PHE A 112 -2.22 5.57 -14.23
CA PHE A 112 -1.40 5.12 -13.08
C PHE A 112 -1.92 3.87 -12.39
N VAL A 113 -2.39 2.89 -13.17
CA VAL A 113 -2.89 1.60 -12.67
C VAL A 113 -1.71 0.75 -12.16
N PRO A 114 -1.68 0.39 -10.86
CA PRO A 114 -0.61 -0.44 -10.33
C PRO A 114 -0.65 -1.84 -10.92
N ASP A 115 0.54 -2.36 -11.24
CA ASP A 115 0.80 -3.75 -11.62
C ASP A 115 0.02 -4.26 -12.86
N ALA A 116 -0.57 -3.33 -13.65
CA ALA A 116 -1.27 -3.70 -14.87
C ALA A 116 -0.32 -4.25 -15.96
N GLU A 117 0.94 -3.80 -15.98
CA GLU A 117 1.94 -4.38 -16.85
C GLU A 117 2.30 -5.80 -16.41
N GLY A 118 2.02 -6.78 -17.28
CA GLY A 118 2.25 -8.20 -17.01
C GLY A 118 1.18 -8.86 -16.14
N ALA A 119 0.04 -8.20 -15.90
CA ALA A 119 -1.13 -8.85 -15.34
C ALA A 119 -1.78 -9.80 -16.36
N ASP A 120 -2.27 -10.95 -15.89
CA ASP A 120 -2.96 -11.94 -16.72
C ASP A 120 -4.40 -11.52 -17.02
N ARG A 121 -5.00 -10.73 -16.12
CA ARG A 121 -6.34 -10.14 -16.24
C ARG A 121 -6.33 -8.72 -15.73
N ILE A 122 -7.15 -7.87 -16.34
CA ILE A 122 -7.35 -6.50 -15.87
C ILE A 122 -8.84 -6.26 -15.67
N LEU A 123 -9.18 -5.83 -14.48
CA LEU A 123 -10.51 -5.41 -14.09
C LEU A 123 -10.60 -3.89 -14.26
N VAL A 124 -11.53 -3.42 -15.08
CA VAL A 124 -11.75 -1.99 -15.29
C VAL A 124 -13.04 -1.60 -14.57
N VAL A 125 -12.92 -0.70 -13.61
CA VAL A 125 -14.06 -0.22 -12.83
C VAL A 125 -14.97 0.63 -13.73
N THR A 126 -16.28 0.36 -13.67
CA THR A 126 -17.35 1.07 -14.37
C THR A 126 -18.35 1.63 -13.35
N ASP A 127 -19.35 2.36 -13.83
CA ASP A 127 -20.40 2.91 -12.95
C ASP A 127 -21.23 1.82 -12.24
N ASP A 128 -21.41 0.64 -12.87
CA ASP A 128 -22.30 -0.41 -12.40
C ASP A 128 -21.57 -1.67 -11.85
N GLY A 129 -20.26 -1.74 -12.00
CA GLY A 129 -19.52 -2.95 -11.65
C GLY A 129 -18.06 -2.90 -12.12
N VAL A 130 -17.58 -4.07 -12.50
CA VAL A 130 -16.21 -4.25 -12.97
C VAL A 130 -16.23 -4.99 -14.30
N ALA A 131 -15.65 -4.38 -15.33
CA ALA A 131 -15.50 -5.01 -16.63
C ALA A 131 -14.26 -5.91 -16.64
N VAL A 132 -14.44 -7.17 -16.99
CA VAL A 132 -13.34 -8.11 -17.24
C VAL A 132 -12.98 -7.99 -18.71
N SER A 133 -11.83 -7.41 -19.01
CA SER A 133 -11.44 -7.13 -20.38
C SER A 133 -9.97 -7.46 -20.66
N ALA A 134 -9.60 -7.48 -21.94
CA ALA A 134 -8.22 -7.47 -22.39
C ALA A 134 -7.88 -6.07 -22.94
N PRO A 135 -7.67 -5.07 -22.06
CA PRO A 135 -7.45 -3.70 -22.46
C PRO A 135 -6.06 -3.50 -23.06
N THR A 136 -5.86 -2.37 -23.72
CA THR A 136 -4.52 -1.92 -24.07
C THR A 136 -3.83 -1.36 -22.82
N VAL A 137 -2.65 -1.89 -22.50
CA VAL A 137 -1.81 -1.46 -21.38
C VAL A 137 -0.59 -0.72 -21.91
N THR A 138 -0.39 0.49 -21.43
CA THR A 138 0.79 1.29 -21.77
C THR A 138 1.56 1.64 -20.50
N ALA A 139 2.76 1.09 -20.36
CA ALA A 139 3.63 1.36 -19.22
C ALA A 139 3.90 2.86 -19.06
N GLN A 140 3.81 3.36 -17.83
CA GLN A 140 4.09 4.73 -17.47
C GLN A 140 5.46 4.83 -16.78
N PRO A 141 6.36 5.70 -17.26
CA PRO A 141 7.63 5.92 -16.59
C PRO A 141 7.39 6.61 -15.24
N VAL A 142 7.88 6.00 -14.17
CA VAL A 142 7.81 6.54 -12.81
C VAL A 142 9.20 6.61 -12.20
N LEU A 143 9.41 7.56 -11.27
CA LEU A 143 10.68 7.70 -10.57
C LEU A 143 10.92 6.57 -9.56
N ASP A 144 9.85 5.99 -9.03
CA ASP A 144 9.92 4.87 -8.09
C ASP A 144 10.07 3.56 -8.86
N GLU A 145 11.27 3.03 -8.88
CA GLU A 145 11.61 1.76 -9.55
C GLU A 145 11.04 0.51 -8.84
N THR A 146 10.47 0.69 -7.64
CA THR A 146 9.86 -0.41 -6.88
C THR A 146 8.38 -0.62 -7.20
N ARG A 147 7.78 0.23 -8.04
CA ARG A 147 6.39 0.10 -8.50
C ARG A 147 6.32 0.18 -10.03
N ARG A 148 5.38 -0.56 -10.58
CA ARG A 148 5.03 -0.50 -12.00
C ARG A 148 3.65 0.12 -12.13
N LEU A 149 3.55 1.15 -12.95
CA LEU A 149 2.28 1.81 -13.26
C LEU A 149 2.05 1.82 -14.76
N ALA A 150 0.79 1.77 -15.16
CA ALA A 150 0.41 1.82 -16.56
C ALA A 150 -0.86 2.65 -16.76
N THR A 151 -1.06 3.15 -17.97
CA THR A 151 -2.37 3.58 -18.45
C THR A 151 -3.09 2.39 -19.05
N VAL A 152 -4.37 2.24 -18.70
CA VAL A 152 -5.25 1.19 -19.17
C VAL A 152 -6.36 1.81 -20.01
N THR A 153 -6.44 1.42 -21.28
CA THR A 153 -7.52 1.82 -22.17
C THR A 153 -8.46 0.62 -22.34
N ALA A 154 -9.72 0.78 -21.91
CA ALA A 154 -10.71 -0.29 -21.96
C ALA A 154 -10.94 -0.78 -23.40
N ALA A 155 -11.25 -2.08 -23.54
CA ALA A 155 -11.70 -2.66 -24.79
C ALA A 155 -13.21 -2.43 -24.97
N ASP A 156 -13.68 -2.36 -26.22
CA ASP A 156 -15.10 -2.11 -26.56
C ASP A 156 -16.06 -3.22 -26.12
N THR A 157 -15.57 -4.43 -25.87
CA THR A 157 -16.38 -5.59 -25.44
C THR A 157 -15.79 -6.19 -24.20
N ALA A 158 -16.55 -6.14 -23.10
CA ALA A 158 -16.17 -6.75 -21.84
C ALA A 158 -17.39 -7.33 -21.13
N GLU A 159 -17.21 -8.45 -20.47
CA GLU A 159 -18.17 -8.93 -19.49
C GLU A 159 -18.15 -8.02 -18.27
N VAL A 160 -19.32 -7.56 -17.81
CA VAL A 160 -19.42 -6.69 -16.64
C VAL A 160 -19.98 -7.50 -15.47
N LEU A 161 -19.15 -7.68 -14.45
CA LEU A 161 -19.52 -8.23 -13.15
C LEU A 161 -20.11 -7.09 -12.30
N ARG A 162 -21.36 -7.24 -11.85
CA ARG A 162 -22.07 -6.17 -11.15
C ARG A 162 -21.70 -6.08 -9.69
N PHE A 163 -21.74 -4.86 -9.14
CA PHE A 163 -21.63 -4.67 -7.69
C PHE A 163 -22.81 -5.31 -6.95
N ASP A 164 -22.54 -5.86 -5.77
CA ASP A 164 -23.54 -6.52 -4.92
C ASP A 164 -24.50 -5.51 -4.26
N ALA A 165 -24.01 -4.31 -3.97
CA ALA A 165 -24.76 -3.25 -3.32
C ALA A 165 -24.69 -1.94 -4.12
N ASP A 166 -24.94 -0.81 -3.45
CA ASP A 166 -24.84 0.52 -4.04
C ASP A 166 -23.49 0.74 -4.77
N PRO A 167 -23.51 0.95 -6.10
CA PRO A 167 -22.30 1.13 -6.89
C PRO A 167 -21.42 2.28 -6.40
N ALA A 168 -22.01 3.40 -6.01
CA ALA A 168 -21.26 4.54 -5.51
C ALA A 168 -20.54 4.22 -4.19
N GLY A 169 -21.19 3.45 -3.31
CA GLY A 169 -20.60 2.94 -2.09
C GLY A 169 -19.48 1.93 -2.35
N ALA A 170 -19.66 1.01 -3.30
CA ALA A 170 -18.63 0.05 -3.69
C ALA A 170 -17.37 0.77 -4.21
N LEU A 171 -17.54 1.71 -5.13
CA LEU A 171 -16.45 2.50 -5.67
C LEU A 171 -15.72 3.31 -4.59
N ARG A 172 -16.45 3.92 -3.66
CA ARG A 172 -15.87 4.62 -2.52
C ARG A 172 -15.03 3.67 -1.66
N ARG A 173 -15.57 2.51 -1.25
CA ARG A 173 -14.82 1.51 -0.47
C ARG A 173 -13.54 1.05 -1.15
N MET A 174 -13.57 0.84 -2.47
CA MET A 174 -12.35 0.49 -3.24
C MET A 174 -11.30 1.60 -3.18
N ARG A 175 -11.70 2.88 -3.32
CA ARG A 175 -10.81 4.03 -3.23
C ARG A 175 -10.22 4.22 -1.83
N ASP A 176 -11.06 4.08 -0.81
CA ASP A 176 -10.64 4.21 0.60
C ASP A 176 -9.65 3.11 0.96
N ARG A 177 -9.93 1.87 0.57
CA ARG A 177 -9.02 0.74 0.71
C ARG A 177 -7.68 0.98 0.04
N ALA A 178 -7.68 1.45 -1.20
CA ALA A 178 -6.45 1.78 -1.93
C ALA A 178 -5.65 2.89 -1.23
N ALA A 179 -6.32 3.92 -0.74
CA ALA A 179 -5.71 5.02 -0.01
C ALA A 179 -5.09 4.56 1.32
N VAL A 180 -5.79 3.68 2.07
CA VAL A 180 -5.28 3.13 3.34
C VAL A 180 -4.12 2.17 3.10
N ALA A 181 -4.15 1.34 2.07
CA ALA A 181 -3.05 0.43 1.74
C ALA A 181 -1.74 1.19 1.47
N VAL A 182 -1.77 2.31 0.71
CA VAL A 182 -0.56 3.12 0.50
C VAL A 182 -0.20 3.96 1.73
N ALA A 183 -1.13 4.22 2.65
CA ALA A 183 -0.83 4.83 3.94
C ALA A 183 -0.11 3.84 4.87
N CYS A 184 -0.48 2.55 4.87
CA CYS A 184 0.24 1.46 5.57
C CYS A 184 1.67 1.33 5.04
N ASP A 185 1.84 1.26 3.72
CA ASP A 185 3.14 1.24 3.06
C ASP A 185 4.01 2.45 3.45
N SER A 186 3.41 3.65 3.49
CA SER A 186 4.09 4.88 3.91
C SER A 186 4.48 4.88 5.39
N LEU A 187 3.71 4.22 6.24
CA LEU A 187 4.04 4.05 7.67
C LEU A 187 5.27 3.16 7.83
N GLY A 188 5.28 1.96 7.25
CA GLY A 188 6.42 1.05 7.30
C GLY A 188 7.70 1.66 6.72
N LEU A 189 7.58 2.36 5.59
CA LEU A 189 8.66 3.14 4.98
C LEU A 189 9.24 4.19 5.96
N SER A 190 8.37 4.91 6.65
CA SER A 190 8.77 5.96 7.60
C SER A 190 9.56 5.39 8.77
N GLU A 191 9.15 4.24 9.28
CA GLU A 191 9.84 3.53 10.36
C GLU A 191 11.21 3.05 9.92
N ALA A 192 11.33 2.43 8.74
CA ALA A 192 12.61 2.02 8.18
C ALA A 192 13.58 3.20 8.04
N MET A 193 13.07 4.37 7.65
CA MET A 193 13.89 5.57 7.52
C MET A 193 14.37 6.12 8.87
N LEU A 194 13.55 6.07 9.91
CA LEU A 194 13.96 6.43 11.26
C LEU A 194 15.00 5.46 11.79
N ASP A 195 14.77 4.15 11.66
CA ASP A 195 15.68 3.10 12.14
C ASP A 195 17.06 3.21 11.47
N ALA A 196 17.08 3.36 10.14
CA ALA A 196 18.31 3.56 9.38
C ALA A 196 19.05 4.83 9.80
N THR A 197 18.31 5.93 10.02
CA THR A 197 18.91 7.22 10.45
C THR A 197 19.50 7.13 11.85
N VAL A 198 18.79 6.52 12.78
CA VAL A 198 19.29 6.32 14.16
C VAL A 198 20.50 5.40 14.16
N GLY A 199 20.46 4.30 13.40
CA GLY A 199 21.61 3.40 13.23
C GLY A 199 22.84 4.11 12.70
N TYR A 200 22.67 4.88 11.62
CA TYR A 200 23.75 5.67 11.03
C TYR A 200 24.29 6.74 12.00
N ALA A 201 23.39 7.46 12.69
CA ALA A 201 23.78 8.53 13.61
C ALA A 201 24.58 8.03 14.84
N LYS A 202 24.43 6.77 15.23
CA LYS A 202 25.18 6.14 16.33
C LYS A 202 26.64 5.84 15.96
N VAL A 203 26.91 5.57 14.67
CA VAL A 203 28.25 5.11 14.22
C VAL A 203 29.02 6.15 13.43
N ARG A 204 28.31 7.08 12.76
CA ARG A 204 28.96 8.13 11.96
C ARG A 204 29.58 9.19 12.86
N GLU A 205 30.88 9.39 12.75
CA GLU A 205 31.58 10.40 13.52
C GLU A 205 31.86 11.66 12.70
N GLN A 206 31.70 12.81 13.33
CA GLN A 206 32.12 14.13 12.89
C GLN A 206 32.50 14.98 14.11
N PHE A 207 33.48 15.86 13.97
CA PHE A 207 33.97 16.68 15.08
C PHE A 207 34.38 15.87 16.31
N GLY A 208 34.98 14.68 16.09
CA GLY A 208 35.52 13.81 17.15
C GLY A 208 34.47 13.04 17.96
N ARG A 209 33.20 12.94 17.50
CA ARG A 209 32.15 12.19 18.19
C ARG A 209 31.05 11.74 17.21
N PRO A 210 30.23 10.73 17.59
CA PRO A 210 29.07 10.33 16.80
C PRO A 210 28.11 11.49 16.55
N ILE A 211 27.59 11.60 15.31
CA ILE A 211 26.67 12.70 14.94
C ILE A 211 25.37 12.67 15.77
N GLY A 212 24.93 11.51 16.24
CA GLY A 212 23.79 11.34 17.13
C GLY A 212 23.97 11.99 18.51
N SER A 213 25.20 12.42 18.87
CA SER A 213 25.45 13.20 20.09
C SER A 213 25.00 14.66 19.99
N PHE A 214 24.82 15.19 18.77
CA PHE A 214 24.40 16.57 18.55
C PHE A 214 22.89 16.74 18.74
N GLN A 215 22.48 17.82 19.41
CA GLN A 215 21.06 18.08 19.71
C GLN A 215 20.21 18.21 18.45
N ALA A 216 20.71 18.85 17.40
CA ALA A 216 19.97 18.99 16.14
C ALA A 216 19.59 17.63 15.51
N VAL A 217 20.50 16.63 15.59
CA VAL A 217 20.24 15.27 15.10
C VAL A 217 19.23 14.56 15.98
N LYS A 218 19.37 14.68 17.32
CA LYS A 218 18.42 14.09 18.28
C LYS A 218 17.01 14.63 18.09
N HIS A 219 16.87 15.96 17.96
CA HIS A 219 15.57 16.60 17.74
C HIS A 219 14.95 16.17 16.42
N ALA A 220 15.73 16.11 15.33
CA ALA A 220 15.24 15.63 14.05
C ALA A 220 14.72 14.19 14.12
N CYS A 221 15.42 13.27 14.80
CA CYS A 221 14.94 11.90 15.00
C CYS A 221 13.70 11.86 15.91
N ALA A 222 13.62 12.71 16.93
CA ALA A 222 12.44 12.83 17.80
C ALA A 222 11.20 13.33 17.02
N ASP A 223 11.38 14.34 16.16
CA ASP A 223 10.30 14.85 15.30
C ASP A 223 9.79 13.78 14.32
N MET A 224 10.72 12.99 13.73
CA MET A 224 10.36 11.83 12.90
C MET A 224 9.54 10.81 13.70
N LEU A 225 9.95 10.47 14.91
CA LEU A 225 9.25 9.53 15.77
C LEU A 225 7.83 10.02 16.12
N VAL A 226 7.66 11.30 16.42
CA VAL A 226 6.34 11.89 16.71
C VAL A 226 5.44 11.78 15.48
N ALA A 227 5.94 12.12 14.28
CA ALA A 227 5.16 12.01 13.04
C ALA A 227 4.78 10.56 12.72
N ILE A 228 5.67 9.59 12.97
CA ILE A 228 5.40 8.15 12.83
C ILE A 228 4.32 7.72 13.83
N SER A 229 4.41 8.14 15.08
CA SER A 229 3.45 7.78 16.13
C SER A 229 2.04 8.27 15.79
N VAL A 230 1.90 9.50 15.28
CA VAL A 230 0.61 10.02 14.80
C VAL A 230 0.13 9.24 13.58
N SER A 231 1.01 8.97 12.61
CA SER A 231 0.68 8.17 11.41
C SER A 231 0.15 6.79 11.80
N ARG A 232 0.79 6.12 12.76
CA ARG A 232 0.38 4.78 13.24
C ARG A 232 -1.03 4.78 13.82
N GLN A 233 -1.38 5.79 14.63
CA GLN A 233 -2.74 5.91 15.18
C GLN A 233 -3.78 6.14 14.08
N LEU A 234 -3.50 7.03 13.14
CA LEU A 234 -4.43 7.33 12.05
C LEU A 234 -4.60 6.14 11.09
N VAL A 235 -3.51 5.46 10.74
CA VAL A 235 -3.54 4.27 9.88
C VAL A 235 -4.27 3.14 10.57
N GLY A 236 -3.98 2.86 11.84
CA GLY A 236 -4.68 1.83 12.60
C GLY A 236 -6.17 2.08 12.72
N ALA A 237 -6.58 3.32 12.98
CA ALA A 237 -7.99 3.70 13.01
C ALA A 237 -8.67 3.52 11.64
N ALA A 238 -7.99 3.85 10.54
CA ALA A 238 -8.54 3.69 9.19
C ALA A 238 -8.65 2.21 8.79
N VAL A 239 -7.67 1.37 9.12
CA VAL A 239 -7.73 -0.08 8.91
C VAL A 239 -8.92 -0.66 9.68
N GLN A 240 -9.07 -0.33 10.96
CA GLN A 240 -10.18 -0.82 11.77
C GLN A 240 -11.54 -0.34 11.24
N ALA A 241 -11.63 0.91 10.77
CA ALA A 241 -12.87 1.44 10.20
C ALA A 241 -13.30 0.68 8.92
N ILE A 242 -12.32 0.28 8.09
CA ILE A 242 -12.59 -0.57 6.90
C ILE A 242 -13.02 -1.98 7.32
N VAL A 243 -12.33 -2.59 8.27
CA VAL A 243 -12.63 -3.95 8.76
C VAL A 243 -14.04 -4.03 9.35
N ASP A 244 -14.44 -3.01 10.10
CA ASP A 244 -15.75 -2.94 10.76
C ASP A 244 -16.86 -2.35 9.87
N ASP A 245 -16.58 -2.04 8.60
CA ASP A 245 -17.47 -1.36 7.65
C ASP A 245 -18.16 -0.11 8.27
N GLN A 246 -17.36 0.71 8.98
CA GLN A 246 -17.88 1.87 9.70
C GLN A 246 -18.41 2.93 8.73
N PRO A 247 -19.51 3.63 9.09
CA PRO A 247 -20.12 4.63 8.20
C PRO A 247 -19.21 5.79 7.82
N ASP A 248 -18.17 6.07 8.62
CA ASP A 248 -17.20 7.14 8.43
C ASP A 248 -15.79 6.63 8.09
N ALA A 249 -15.70 5.41 7.55
CA ALA A 249 -14.44 4.84 7.07
C ALA A 249 -13.73 5.73 6.04
N ASP A 250 -14.47 6.45 5.19
CA ASP A 250 -13.96 7.43 4.24
C ASP A 250 -13.23 8.60 4.92
N VAL A 251 -13.71 9.04 6.09
CA VAL A 251 -13.06 10.08 6.89
C VAL A 251 -11.76 9.56 7.50
N ALA A 252 -11.79 8.37 8.09
CA ALA A 252 -10.61 7.75 8.67
C ALA A 252 -9.54 7.50 7.58
N ALA A 253 -9.95 6.98 6.40
CA ALA A 253 -9.07 6.80 5.25
C ALA A 253 -8.45 8.10 4.77
N ALA A 254 -9.23 9.17 4.65
CA ALA A 254 -8.75 10.49 4.23
C ALA A 254 -7.79 11.11 5.27
N MET A 255 -8.02 10.93 6.56
CA MET A 255 -7.11 11.36 7.63
C MET A 255 -5.78 10.61 7.55
N ALA A 256 -5.82 9.28 7.50
CA ALA A 256 -4.63 8.42 7.39
C ALA A 256 -3.80 8.77 6.14
N LYS A 257 -4.45 8.78 4.98
CA LYS A 257 -3.79 9.06 3.69
C LYS A 257 -3.16 10.44 3.66
N SER A 258 -3.90 11.47 4.11
CA SER A 258 -3.41 12.85 4.05
C SER A 258 -2.23 13.09 4.98
N TYR A 259 -2.20 12.45 6.14
CA TYR A 259 -1.14 12.65 7.13
C TYR A 259 0.06 11.71 6.87
N ALA A 260 -0.15 10.38 6.84
CA ALA A 260 0.93 9.41 6.75
C ALA A 260 1.76 9.57 5.47
N CYS A 261 1.10 9.77 4.30
CA CYS A 261 1.83 9.92 3.05
C CYS A 261 2.54 11.29 2.91
N ALA A 262 2.08 12.34 3.59
CA ALA A 262 2.81 13.60 3.64
C ALA A 262 4.03 13.47 4.55
N SER A 263 3.83 12.93 5.76
CA SER A 263 4.90 12.71 6.75
C SER A 263 6.01 11.79 6.21
N ALA A 264 5.66 10.76 5.43
CA ALA A 264 6.64 9.84 4.84
C ALA A 264 7.64 10.54 3.92
N VAL A 265 7.18 11.51 3.12
CA VAL A 265 8.06 12.31 2.26
C VAL A 265 9.01 13.18 3.12
N ASP A 266 8.47 13.84 4.15
CA ASP A 266 9.25 14.68 5.05
C ASP A 266 10.27 13.86 5.83
N ILE A 267 9.89 12.67 6.32
CA ILE A 267 10.75 11.74 7.05
C ILE A 267 11.87 11.21 6.14
N ALA A 268 11.53 10.73 4.93
CA ALA A 268 12.54 10.23 3.99
C ALA A 268 13.51 11.35 3.55
N GLY A 269 13.00 12.56 3.33
CA GLY A 269 13.84 13.74 3.05
C GLY A 269 14.75 14.10 4.21
N LYS A 270 14.27 14.03 5.45
CA LYS A 270 15.05 14.26 6.67
C LYS A 270 16.13 13.17 6.86
N ALA A 271 15.77 11.90 6.62
CA ALA A 271 16.71 10.79 6.65
C ALA A 271 17.85 11.01 5.65
N MET A 272 17.51 11.37 4.40
CA MET A 272 18.50 11.70 3.37
C MET A 272 19.44 12.84 3.80
N GLN A 273 18.90 13.90 4.37
CA GLN A 273 19.69 15.04 4.87
C GLN A 273 20.63 14.62 6.01
N LEU A 274 20.18 13.80 6.96
CA LEU A 274 20.98 13.36 8.11
C LEU A 274 22.08 12.37 7.73
N HIS A 275 21.89 11.61 6.63
CA HIS A 275 22.95 10.79 6.04
C HIS A 275 24.00 11.62 5.27
N GLY A 276 23.70 12.88 4.93
CA GLY A 276 24.59 13.75 4.17
C GLY A 276 24.88 13.20 2.78
N GLY A 277 26.11 13.35 2.29
CA GLY A 277 26.48 12.92 0.92
C GLY A 277 26.17 11.46 0.60
N ILE A 278 26.30 10.55 1.57
CA ILE A 278 26.01 9.13 1.37
C ILE A 278 24.52 8.89 1.12
N GLY A 279 23.63 9.68 1.71
CA GLY A 279 22.19 9.56 1.51
C GLY A 279 21.74 9.72 0.03
N TYR A 280 22.57 10.36 -0.79
CA TYR A 280 22.33 10.56 -2.23
C TYR A 280 22.97 9.46 -3.10
N THR A 281 23.71 8.52 -2.52
CA THR A 281 24.37 7.44 -3.26
C THR A 281 23.45 6.23 -3.43
N TRP A 282 23.69 5.44 -4.46
CA TRP A 282 22.99 4.17 -4.67
C TRP A 282 23.25 3.16 -3.54
N GLU A 283 24.45 3.21 -2.95
CA GLU A 283 24.87 2.31 -1.87
C GLU A 283 24.00 2.43 -0.61
N SER A 284 23.54 3.65 -0.29
CA SER A 284 22.72 3.88 0.90
C SER A 284 21.27 3.37 0.74
N GLY A 285 20.76 3.30 -0.49
CA GLY A 285 19.37 2.94 -0.77
C GLY A 285 18.31 3.92 -0.26
N ILE A 286 18.67 4.97 0.47
CA ILE A 286 17.74 5.95 1.07
C ILE A 286 16.88 6.64 0.01
N HIS A 287 17.45 6.94 -1.16
CA HIS A 287 16.75 7.58 -2.26
C HIS A 287 15.55 6.74 -2.80
N VAL A 288 15.61 5.41 -2.67
CA VAL A 288 14.50 4.52 -3.07
C VAL A 288 13.26 4.81 -2.21
N TYR A 289 13.45 4.94 -0.90
CA TYR A 289 12.38 5.27 0.03
C TYR A 289 11.76 6.65 -0.24
N LEU A 290 12.58 7.65 -0.56
CA LEU A 290 12.06 8.98 -0.91
C LEU A 290 11.24 8.96 -2.21
N LYS A 291 11.70 8.23 -3.23
CA LYS A 291 10.96 8.06 -4.49
C LYS A 291 9.60 7.37 -4.25
N ARG A 292 9.58 6.29 -3.45
CA ARG A 292 8.38 5.56 -3.08
C ARG A 292 7.42 6.42 -2.25
N ALA A 293 7.90 7.16 -1.26
CA ALA A 293 7.09 8.09 -0.48
C ALA A 293 6.45 9.17 -1.36
N ALA A 294 7.20 9.73 -2.31
CA ALA A 294 6.69 10.72 -3.25
C ALA A 294 5.59 10.16 -4.17
N LEU A 295 5.74 8.91 -4.63
CA LEU A 295 4.72 8.23 -5.42
C LEU A 295 3.48 7.92 -4.56
N ASN A 296 3.65 7.32 -3.39
CA ASN A 296 2.56 7.03 -2.46
C ASN A 296 1.75 8.28 -2.09
N ARG A 297 2.42 9.44 -1.97
CA ARG A 297 1.75 10.72 -1.73
C ARG A 297 0.78 11.10 -2.85
N SER A 298 1.06 10.70 -4.08
CA SER A 298 0.26 11.05 -5.28
C SER A 298 -0.81 10.03 -5.61
N LEU A 299 -0.53 8.73 -5.45
CA LEU A 299 -1.47 7.64 -5.77
C LEU A 299 -2.75 7.73 -4.91
N PHE A 300 -3.89 7.45 -5.54
CA PHE A 300 -5.21 7.43 -4.90
C PHE A 300 -5.58 8.73 -4.17
N GLY A 301 -5.20 9.84 -4.77
CA GLY A 301 -5.47 11.17 -4.25
C GLY A 301 -4.31 11.76 -3.42
N SER A 302 -4.04 13.05 -3.69
CA SER A 302 -3.02 13.79 -2.94
C SER A 302 -3.50 14.12 -1.52
N PRO A 303 -2.58 14.42 -0.56
CA PRO A 303 -2.95 14.91 0.76
C PRO A 303 -3.87 16.16 0.73
N ALA A 304 -3.71 17.02 -0.27
CA ALA A 304 -4.58 18.18 -0.44
C ALA A 304 -5.99 17.78 -0.87
N ALA A 305 -6.14 16.80 -1.76
CA ALA A 305 -7.45 16.28 -2.17
C ALA A 305 -8.20 15.65 -0.99
N HIS A 306 -7.53 14.84 -0.19
CA HIS A 306 -8.12 14.23 1.01
C HIS A 306 -8.50 15.27 2.06
N ARG A 307 -7.68 16.29 2.32
CA ARG A 307 -8.04 17.39 3.22
C ARG A 307 -9.23 18.20 2.70
N LYS A 308 -9.34 18.40 1.37
CA LYS A 308 -10.52 19.05 0.78
C LYS A 308 -11.78 18.19 1.00
N HIS A 309 -11.70 16.87 0.84
CA HIS A 309 -12.79 15.95 1.14
C HIS A 309 -13.23 16.07 2.60
N LEU A 310 -12.29 16.04 3.55
CA LEU A 310 -12.58 16.23 4.98
C LEU A 310 -13.26 17.57 5.27
N ALA A 311 -12.81 18.67 4.65
CA ALA A 311 -13.40 19.99 4.85
C ALA A 311 -14.85 20.10 4.37
N GLN A 312 -15.21 19.39 3.28
CA GLN A 312 -16.57 19.39 2.72
C GLN A 312 -17.63 18.82 3.68
N ARG A 313 -17.22 18.00 4.65
CA ARG A 313 -18.13 17.42 5.65
C ARG A 313 -18.63 18.46 6.67
N TYR A 314 -17.92 19.59 6.81
CA TYR A 314 -18.22 20.65 7.79
C TYR A 314 -18.77 21.91 7.14
N LEU A 315 -18.96 21.92 5.84
CA LEU A 315 -19.57 23.00 5.06
C LEU A 315 -21.00 22.65 4.65
#